data_02a906c6784b4a8ea420de2dbc40a156
#
_entry.id   02a906c6784b4a8ea420de2dbc40a156
#
_cell.length_a   1.000
_cell.length_b   1.000
_cell.length_c   1.000
_cell.angle_alpha   90.00
_cell.angle_beta   90.00
_cell.angle_gamma   90.00
#
_symmetry.space_group_name_H-M   'P 1'
#
loop_
_entity.id
_entity.type
_entity.pdbx_description
1 polymer ?
#
loop_
_entity_poly.entity_id
_entity_poly.type
_entity_poly.pdbx_seq_one_letter_code
_entity_poly.pdbx_strand_id
1 'polypeptide(L)'
;MYRLVPIFCLVILLQYSSVAQELNATITLQTSKVENQVDPKTFVQLQSQLKDFLNQRKWTSDAFSNEEKIDCNFYITIESIISLGVYEAKLSIVSNRPVFNSAYTTPLLNMQDANFVFKYQLSQPIEFNENRVQGADPLAANLTATLAYYIYVILGLDYDSYSLQGGKAYFNKALNIVNNAPEGSGITGWKSYDGQRNRYLLIDNFTQSGFDKLHSVLYSYYREGLDQLVEKPAVAKAAILNALMSMQEVLEASSNTMAVPILMQGKVTEIIGIFGNADKSMKKQLITTLSAIDITNINKYKEKLE
;
A
#
# COMPACT_ATOMS: atom_id res chain seq x y z
N MET A 1 -8.74 -27.98 -63.95
CA MET A 1 -7.97 -26.85 -63.39
C MET A 1 -8.67 -26.34 -62.13
N TYR A 2 -8.39 -26.91 -61.01
CA TYR A 2 -8.94 -26.43 -59.72
C TYR A 2 -7.97 -25.46 -59.10
N ARG A 3 -8.39 -24.18 -58.97
CA ARG A 3 -7.65 -23.12 -58.29
C ARG A 3 -7.71 -23.39 -56.76
N LEU A 4 -6.63 -23.89 -56.23
CA LEU A 4 -6.37 -23.84 -54.80
C LEU A 4 -6.14 -22.36 -54.39
N VAL A 5 -7.16 -21.75 -53.86
CA VAL A 5 -7.02 -20.47 -53.13
C VAL A 5 -6.35 -20.79 -51.81
N PRO A 6 -5.20 -20.23 -51.51
CA PRO A 6 -4.56 -20.46 -50.20
C PRO A 6 -5.43 -19.81 -49.15
N ILE A 7 -6.04 -20.64 -48.30
CA ILE A 7 -6.58 -20.26 -46.98
C ILE A 7 -5.37 -19.96 -46.06
N PHE A 8 -4.62 -18.95 -46.44
CA PHE A 8 -3.41 -18.51 -45.70
C PHE A 8 -3.60 -17.14 -45.09
N CYS A 9 -4.76 -16.76 -44.72
CA CYS A 9 -4.96 -15.45 -44.10
C CYS A 9 -6.13 -15.47 -43.15
N LEU A 10 -6.06 -16.11 -42.04
CA LEU A 10 -6.78 -15.63 -40.85
C LEU A 10 -6.40 -16.41 -39.59
N VAL A 11 -5.16 -16.79 -39.42
CA VAL A 11 -4.56 -16.88 -38.11
C VAL A 11 -3.90 -15.54 -37.83
N ILE A 12 -4.64 -14.45 -38.00
CA ILE A 12 -4.38 -13.20 -37.33
C ILE A 12 -4.71 -13.51 -35.86
N LEU A 13 -3.72 -14.07 -35.18
CA LEU A 13 -3.23 -13.60 -33.89
C LEU A 13 -4.26 -12.69 -33.20
N LEU A 14 -5.29 -13.30 -32.66
CA LEU A 14 -5.85 -12.87 -31.40
C LEU A 14 -4.70 -13.00 -30.37
N GLN A 15 -3.74 -12.11 -30.41
CA GLN A 15 -2.98 -11.74 -29.25
C GLN A 15 -4.01 -11.17 -28.32
N TYR A 16 -4.67 -12.04 -27.56
CA TYR A 16 -5.23 -11.65 -26.30
C TYR A 16 -4.02 -11.14 -25.52
N SER A 17 -3.83 -9.84 -25.56
CA SER A 17 -3.03 -9.17 -24.56
C SER A 17 -3.71 -9.59 -23.27
N SER A 18 -3.17 -10.62 -22.63
CA SER A 18 -3.46 -10.91 -21.24
C SER A 18 -3.14 -9.60 -20.54
N VAL A 19 -4.16 -8.82 -20.26
CA VAL A 19 -3.99 -7.59 -19.48
C VAL A 19 -3.59 -8.10 -18.11
N ALA A 20 -2.28 -8.22 -17.91
CA ALA A 20 -1.75 -8.56 -16.61
C ALA A 20 -2.16 -7.42 -15.69
N GLN A 21 -2.93 -7.77 -14.68
CA GLN A 21 -3.38 -6.83 -13.67
C GLN A 21 -2.19 -6.51 -12.77
N GLU A 22 -2.16 -5.31 -12.23
CA GLU A 22 -1.04 -4.74 -11.49
C GLU A 22 -0.81 -5.42 -10.15
N LEU A 23 -1.87 -6.04 -9.59
CA LEU A 23 -1.86 -6.55 -8.24
C LEU A 23 -1.93 -8.08 -8.21
N ASN A 24 -1.24 -8.65 -7.24
CA ASN A 24 -1.44 -10.00 -6.73
C ASN A 24 -1.98 -9.88 -5.30
N ALA A 25 -3.24 -9.47 -5.21
CA ALA A 25 -3.89 -9.16 -3.93
C ALA A 25 -4.54 -10.39 -3.32
N THR A 26 -4.29 -10.61 -2.02
CA THR A 26 -5.05 -11.56 -1.22
C THR A 26 -5.96 -10.83 -0.24
N ILE A 27 -7.14 -11.42 0.01
CA ILE A 27 -8.09 -10.95 1.03
C ILE A 27 -8.32 -12.07 2.03
N THR A 28 -8.20 -11.75 3.30
CA THR A 28 -8.55 -12.65 4.40
C THR A 28 -9.58 -11.97 5.29
N LEU A 29 -10.74 -12.62 5.48
CA LEU A 29 -11.75 -12.19 6.44
C LEU A 29 -11.61 -13.00 7.72
N GLN A 30 -11.51 -12.31 8.85
CA GLN A 30 -11.51 -12.90 10.18
C GLN A 30 -12.82 -12.54 10.87
N THR A 31 -13.68 -13.53 11.07
CA THR A 31 -15.08 -13.36 11.45
C THR A 31 -15.43 -14.03 12.78
N SER A 32 -14.45 -14.56 13.52
CA SER A 32 -14.64 -15.35 14.73
C SER A 32 -15.48 -14.66 15.82
N LYS A 33 -15.45 -13.32 15.86
CA LYS A 33 -16.24 -12.54 16.84
C LYS A 33 -17.74 -12.49 16.52
N VAL A 34 -18.13 -12.78 15.27
CA VAL A 34 -19.50 -12.66 14.79
C VAL A 34 -20.03 -13.93 14.11
N GLU A 35 -19.29 -15.02 14.20
CA GLU A 35 -19.51 -16.27 13.46
C GLU A 35 -20.92 -16.85 13.63
N ASN A 36 -21.48 -16.76 14.83
CA ASN A 36 -22.81 -17.29 15.13
C ASN A 36 -23.97 -16.31 14.84
N GLN A 37 -23.68 -15.13 14.30
CA GLN A 37 -24.67 -14.06 14.12
C GLN A 37 -25.00 -13.79 12.64
N VAL A 38 -24.20 -14.32 11.71
CA VAL A 38 -24.32 -14.09 10.25
C VAL A 38 -24.15 -15.42 9.52
N ASP A 39 -24.94 -15.63 8.46
CA ASP A 39 -24.75 -16.78 7.57
C ASP A 39 -23.30 -16.80 7.04
N PRO A 40 -22.51 -17.86 7.27
CA PRO A 40 -21.15 -17.96 6.80
C PRO A 40 -20.99 -17.71 5.28
N LYS A 41 -22.01 -18.02 4.48
CA LYS A 41 -22.02 -17.77 3.04
C LYS A 41 -21.84 -16.28 2.70
N THR A 42 -22.31 -15.38 3.57
CA THR A 42 -22.17 -13.93 3.38
C THR A 42 -20.71 -13.53 3.32
N PHE A 43 -19.90 -14.02 4.24
CA PHE A 43 -18.47 -13.68 4.30
C PHE A 43 -17.63 -14.40 3.24
N VAL A 44 -18.00 -15.64 2.89
CA VAL A 44 -17.36 -16.37 1.78
C VAL A 44 -17.60 -15.62 0.46
N GLN A 45 -18.82 -15.17 0.20
CA GLN A 45 -19.13 -14.39 -1.00
C GLN A 45 -18.44 -13.03 -0.98
N LEU A 46 -18.45 -12.32 0.14
CA LEU A 46 -17.77 -11.05 0.31
C LEU A 46 -16.27 -11.19 -0.03
N GLN A 47 -15.60 -12.18 0.55
CA GLN A 47 -14.18 -12.42 0.32
C GLN A 47 -13.88 -12.67 -1.17
N SER A 48 -14.70 -13.49 -1.84
CA SER A 48 -14.56 -13.76 -3.27
C SER A 48 -14.74 -12.49 -4.11
N GLN A 49 -15.79 -11.73 -3.87
CA GLN A 49 -16.08 -10.50 -4.62
C GLN A 49 -15.00 -9.42 -4.38
N LEU A 50 -14.47 -9.30 -3.16
CA LEU A 50 -13.38 -8.37 -2.87
C LEU A 50 -12.08 -8.79 -3.55
N LYS A 51 -11.78 -10.10 -3.59
CA LYS A 51 -10.64 -10.62 -4.35
C LYS A 51 -10.75 -10.27 -5.83
N ASP A 52 -11.93 -10.46 -6.42
CA ASP A 52 -12.21 -10.11 -7.81
C ASP A 52 -12.09 -8.60 -8.04
N PHE A 53 -12.65 -7.79 -7.15
CA PHE A 53 -12.56 -6.34 -7.20
C PHE A 53 -11.11 -5.83 -7.23
N LEU A 54 -10.24 -6.40 -6.40
CA LEU A 54 -8.85 -5.99 -6.33
C LEU A 54 -8.04 -6.47 -7.54
N ASN A 55 -8.24 -7.72 -7.99
CA ASN A 55 -7.39 -8.35 -8.98
C ASN A 55 -7.92 -8.28 -10.42
N GLN A 56 -9.22 -8.02 -10.64
CA GLN A 56 -9.77 -7.97 -12.00
C GLN A 56 -9.96 -6.54 -12.51
N ARG A 57 -9.91 -5.55 -11.63
CA ARG A 57 -9.98 -4.14 -12.00
C ARG A 57 -8.62 -3.66 -12.49
N LYS A 58 -8.60 -2.89 -13.57
CA LYS A 58 -7.43 -2.18 -14.05
C LYS A 58 -7.26 -0.87 -13.26
N TRP A 59 -6.16 -0.75 -12.53
CA TRP A 59 -5.87 0.39 -11.65
C TRP A 59 -4.93 1.41 -12.31
N THR A 60 -4.11 0.97 -13.27
CA THR A 60 -3.17 1.81 -14.02
C THR A 60 -3.41 1.71 -15.54
N SER A 61 -2.69 2.52 -16.32
CA SER A 61 -2.64 2.37 -17.79
C SER A 61 -1.56 1.38 -18.24
N ASP A 62 -0.66 1.01 -17.33
CA ASP A 62 0.54 0.25 -17.67
C ASP A 62 0.23 -1.25 -17.79
N ALA A 63 1.11 -1.96 -18.47
CA ALA A 63 1.05 -3.41 -18.60
C ALA A 63 2.11 -4.01 -17.69
N PHE A 64 1.69 -4.81 -16.72
CA PHE A 64 2.57 -5.54 -15.81
C PHE A 64 2.80 -6.96 -16.31
N SER A 65 4.02 -7.47 -16.24
CA SER A 65 4.27 -8.90 -16.32
C SER A 65 3.86 -9.59 -15.02
N ASN A 66 3.80 -10.92 -15.01
CA ASN A 66 3.43 -11.64 -13.78
C ASN A 66 4.43 -11.43 -12.65
N GLU A 67 5.70 -11.23 -12.98
CA GLU A 67 6.81 -11.00 -12.05
C GLU A 67 6.84 -9.58 -11.50
N GLU A 68 6.17 -8.64 -12.17
CA GLU A 68 6.09 -7.23 -11.78
C GLU A 68 4.86 -6.92 -10.92
N LYS A 69 3.95 -7.89 -10.76
CA LYS A 69 2.76 -7.68 -9.93
C LYS A 69 3.13 -7.35 -8.49
N ILE A 70 2.40 -6.39 -7.94
CA ILE A 70 2.58 -5.95 -6.57
C ILE A 70 1.88 -6.92 -5.63
N ASP A 71 2.66 -7.62 -4.81
CA ASP A 71 2.11 -8.49 -3.76
C ASP A 71 1.53 -7.65 -2.63
N CYS A 72 0.24 -7.83 -2.36
CA CYS A 72 -0.43 -7.17 -1.26
C CYS A 72 -1.47 -8.05 -0.58
N ASN A 73 -1.56 -7.90 0.74
CA ASN A 73 -2.45 -8.69 1.59
C ASN A 73 -3.35 -7.74 2.38
N PHE A 74 -4.64 -7.99 2.33
CA PHE A 74 -5.67 -7.25 3.07
C PHE A 74 -6.32 -8.19 4.07
N TYR A 75 -6.15 -7.92 5.35
CA TYR A 75 -6.76 -8.67 6.45
C TYR A 75 -7.87 -7.83 7.04
N ILE A 76 -9.12 -8.27 6.89
CA ILE A 76 -10.30 -7.61 7.43
C ILE A 76 -10.76 -8.40 8.66
N THR A 77 -10.60 -7.84 9.84
CA THR A 77 -11.10 -8.42 11.09
C THR A 77 -12.41 -7.77 11.44
N ILE A 78 -13.49 -8.53 11.36
CA ILE A 78 -14.83 -8.06 11.80
C ILE A 78 -14.84 -8.00 13.32
N GLU A 79 -15.02 -6.80 13.87
CA GLU A 79 -15.04 -6.56 15.32
C GLU A 79 -16.44 -6.71 15.92
N SER A 80 -17.45 -6.15 15.24
CA SER A 80 -18.84 -6.16 15.69
C SER A 80 -19.84 -6.01 14.54
N ILE A 81 -21.10 -6.32 14.84
CA ILE A 81 -22.25 -6.02 13.97
C ILE A 81 -23.00 -4.84 14.59
N ILE A 82 -23.00 -3.70 13.91
CA ILE A 82 -23.68 -2.48 14.36
C ILE A 82 -25.20 -2.61 14.13
N SER A 83 -25.58 -3.12 12.95
CA SER A 83 -26.95 -3.38 12.54
C SER A 83 -26.97 -4.39 11.40
N LEU A 84 -28.14 -4.75 10.90
CA LEU A 84 -28.29 -5.75 9.85
C LEU A 84 -27.42 -5.42 8.63
N GLY A 85 -26.41 -6.26 8.39
CA GLY A 85 -25.47 -6.12 7.29
C GLY A 85 -24.44 -4.97 7.45
N VAL A 86 -24.39 -4.29 8.59
CA VAL A 86 -23.42 -3.23 8.88
C VAL A 86 -22.38 -3.72 9.89
N TYR A 87 -21.13 -3.69 9.48
CA TYR A 87 -20.01 -4.25 10.23
C TYR A 87 -19.02 -3.16 10.62
N GLU A 88 -18.55 -3.22 11.84
CA GLU A 88 -17.34 -2.54 12.29
C GLU A 88 -16.16 -3.50 12.16
N ALA A 89 -15.07 -3.04 11.59
CA ALA A 89 -13.91 -3.87 11.29
C ALA A 89 -12.60 -3.10 11.46
N LYS A 90 -11.51 -3.86 11.50
CA LYS A 90 -10.15 -3.35 11.31
C LYS A 90 -9.61 -3.89 10.00
N LEU A 91 -8.90 -3.05 9.27
CA LEU A 91 -8.25 -3.41 8.03
C LEU A 91 -6.73 -3.33 8.21
N SER A 92 -6.03 -4.47 8.15
CA SER A 92 -4.58 -4.49 8.10
C SER A 92 -4.12 -4.72 6.67
N ILE A 93 -3.18 -3.90 6.22
CA ILE A 93 -2.66 -3.90 4.86
C ILE A 93 -1.15 -4.15 4.91
N VAL A 94 -0.69 -5.13 4.14
CA VAL A 94 0.72 -5.42 3.94
C VAL A 94 1.01 -5.48 2.45
N SER A 95 1.97 -4.69 1.99
CA SER A 95 2.49 -4.77 0.63
C SER A 95 4.00 -4.86 0.67
N ASN A 96 4.56 -5.68 -0.21
CA ASN A 96 5.98 -5.89 -0.34
C ASN A 96 6.42 -5.61 -1.78
N ARG A 97 7.68 -5.22 -1.92
CA ARG A 97 8.35 -4.95 -3.19
C ARG A 97 9.55 -5.88 -3.34
N PRO A 98 9.75 -6.53 -4.50
CA PRO A 98 10.98 -7.26 -4.77
C PRO A 98 12.17 -6.28 -4.87
N VAL A 99 13.33 -6.69 -4.35
CA VAL A 99 14.58 -5.94 -4.47
C VAL A 99 15.31 -6.45 -5.72
N PHE A 100 15.72 -5.53 -6.58
CA PHE A 100 16.37 -5.85 -7.85
C PHE A 100 17.60 -6.75 -7.66
N ASN A 101 17.74 -7.72 -8.54
CA ASN A 101 18.84 -8.70 -8.56
C ASN A 101 19.03 -9.48 -7.23
N SER A 102 17.93 -9.72 -6.51
CA SER A 102 17.96 -10.51 -5.26
C SER A 102 16.67 -11.33 -5.10
N ALA A 103 16.70 -12.33 -4.20
CA ALA A 103 15.52 -13.08 -3.79
C ALA A 103 14.79 -12.40 -2.61
N TYR A 104 15.25 -11.22 -2.18
CA TYR A 104 14.69 -10.50 -1.04
C TYR A 104 13.51 -9.64 -1.45
N THR A 105 12.47 -9.62 -0.63
CA THR A 105 11.35 -8.68 -0.73
C THR A 105 11.35 -7.76 0.48
N THR A 106 11.16 -6.47 0.25
CA THR A 106 11.15 -5.43 1.29
C THR A 106 9.73 -4.94 1.56
N PRO A 107 9.37 -4.65 2.82
CA PRO A 107 8.11 -4.01 3.13
C PRO A 107 7.98 -2.64 2.44
N LEU A 108 6.89 -2.45 1.70
CA LEU A 108 6.53 -1.17 1.08
C LEU A 108 5.49 -0.44 1.91
N LEU A 109 4.45 -1.15 2.35
CA LEU A 109 3.41 -0.67 3.25
C LEU A 109 3.09 -1.75 4.28
N ASN A 110 3.07 -1.38 5.55
CA ASN A 110 2.57 -2.23 6.63
C ASN A 110 1.82 -1.35 7.62
N MET A 111 0.49 -1.43 7.63
CA MET A 111 -0.31 -0.58 8.51
C MET A 111 -1.66 -1.21 8.87
N GLN A 112 -2.28 -0.66 9.90
CA GLN A 112 -3.64 -0.98 10.30
C GLN A 112 -4.50 0.26 10.30
N ASP A 113 -5.69 0.15 9.70
CA ASP A 113 -6.76 1.12 9.73
C ASP A 113 -7.88 0.61 10.65
N ALA A 114 -8.15 1.33 11.72
CA ALA A 114 -9.19 1.00 12.68
C ALA A 114 -10.54 1.68 12.35
N ASN A 115 -10.57 2.58 11.38
CA ASN A 115 -11.77 3.37 11.00
C ASN A 115 -12.49 2.72 9.82
N PHE A 116 -12.86 1.43 9.95
CA PHE A 116 -13.41 0.68 8.84
C PHE A 116 -14.80 0.14 9.17
N VAL A 117 -15.82 0.95 8.92
CA VAL A 117 -17.22 0.58 9.01
C VAL A 117 -17.79 0.44 7.62
N PHE A 118 -18.51 -0.64 7.34
CA PHE A 118 -19.09 -0.88 6.02
C PHE A 118 -20.38 -1.69 6.09
N LYS A 119 -21.16 -1.61 5.01
CA LYS A 119 -22.35 -2.44 4.80
C LYS A 119 -22.11 -3.44 3.70
N TYR A 120 -22.51 -4.68 3.95
CA TYR A 120 -22.58 -5.74 2.96
C TYR A 120 -23.68 -6.73 3.32
N GLN A 121 -24.42 -7.18 2.30
CA GLN A 121 -25.43 -8.21 2.42
C GLN A 121 -25.20 -9.28 1.34
N LEU A 122 -25.68 -10.49 1.58
CA LEU A 122 -25.60 -11.59 0.62
C LEU A 122 -26.17 -11.16 -0.73
N SER A 123 -25.47 -11.46 -1.81
CA SER A 123 -25.80 -11.09 -3.20
C SER A 123 -25.71 -9.58 -3.53
N GLN A 124 -25.21 -8.76 -2.61
CA GLN A 124 -24.96 -7.35 -2.92
C GLN A 124 -23.73 -7.24 -3.85
N PRO A 125 -23.83 -6.50 -4.98
CA PRO A 125 -22.70 -6.28 -5.86
C PRO A 125 -21.64 -5.37 -5.21
N ILE A 126 -20.37 -5.59 -5.53
CA ILE A 126 -19.26 -4.74 -5.15
C ILE A 126 -19.00 -3.77 -6.31
N GLU A 127 -19.28 -2.48 -6.09
CA GLU A 127 -19.14 -1.44 -7.11
C GLU A 127 -18.24 -0.30 -6.61
N PHE A 128 -17.42 0.23 -7.50
CA PHE A 128 -16.62 1.41 -7.24
C PHE A 128 -16.52 2.27 -8.50
N ASN A 129 -16.78 3.56 -8.35
CA ASN A 129 -16.64 4.54 -9.42
C ASN A 129 -15.82 5.73 -8.92
N GLU A 130 -14.66 5.99 -9.56
CA GLU A 130 -13.75 7.09 -9.18
C GLU A 130 -14.41 8.48 -9.28
N ASN A 131 -15.40 8.64 -10.17
CA ASN A 131 -16.13 9.89 -10.35
C ASN A 131 -17.35 10.01 -9.41
N ARG A 132 -17.70 8.94 -8.71
CA ARG A 132 -18.83 8.91 -7.76
C ARG A 132 -18.49 8.04 -6.56
N VAL A 133 -17.47 8.44 -5.81
CA VAL A 133 -16.92 7.68 -4.67
C VAL A 133 -17.98 7.43 -3.58
N GLN A 134 -18.88 8.38 -3.34
CA GLN A 134 -19.91 8.28 -2.30
C GLN A 134 -20.95 7.18 -2.57
N GLY A 135 -21.09 6.72 -3.82
CA GLY A 135 -22.08 5.71 -4.18
C GLY A 135 -23.54 6.15 -3.93
N ALA A 136 -24.46 5.17 -3.92
CA ALA A 136 -25.87 5.39 -3.56
C ALA A 136 -26.15 5.07 -2.07
N ASP A 137 -25.42 4.09 -1.52
CA ASP A 137 -25.41 3.72 -0.09
C ASP A 137 -24.01 4.03 0.45
N PRO A 138 -23.85 5.05 1.31
CA PRO A 138 -22.55 5.47 1.80
C PRO A 138 -21.77 4.38 2.55
N LEU A 139 -22.44 3.52 3.33
CA LEU A 139 -21.79 2.44 4.06
C LEU A 139 -21.32 1.32 3.12
N ALA A 140 -22.07 1.02 2.07
CA ALA A 140 -21.64 0.07 1.05
C ALA A 140 -20.48 0.65 0.22
N ALA A 141 -20.56 1.93 -0.14
CA ALA A 141 -19.49 2.63 -0.86
C ALA A 141 -18.22 2.76 -0.04
N ASN A 142 -18.31 2.90 1.30
CA ASN A 142 -17.14 2.99 2.18
C ASN A 142 -16.26 1.75 2.13
N LEU A 143 -16.81 0.57 1.89
CA LEU A 143 -16.07 -0.67 1.69
C LEU A 143 -15.10 -0.54 0.51
N THR A 144 -15.62 -0.20 -0.66
CA THR A 144 -14.84 -0.12 -1.90
C THR A 144 -13.96 1.13 -1.97
N ALA A 145 -14.43 2.25 -1.44
CA ALA A 145 -13.64 3.48 -1.34
C ALA A 145 -12.38 3.28 -0.48
N THR A 146 -12.52 2.60 0.67
CA THR A 146 -11.37 2.31 1.55
C THR A 146 -10.35 1.40 0.86
N LEU A 147 -10.79 0.34 0.21
CA LEU A 147 -9.88 -0.56 -0.51
C LEU A 147 -9.21 0.15 -1.68
N ALA A 148 -9.97 0.87 -2.52
CA ALA A 148 -9.43 1.64 -3.64
C ALA A 148 -8.41 2.70 -3.20
N TYR A 149 -8.67 3.38 -2.08
CA TYR A 149 -7.75 4.32 -1.47
C TYR A 149 -6.39 3.66 -1.18
N TYR A 150 -6.39 2.50 -0.49
CA TYR A 150 -5.14 1.81 -0.17
C TYR A 150 -4.44 1.23 -1.40
N ILE A 151 -5.17 0.80 -2.42
CA ILE A 151 -4.57 0.42 -3.70
C ILE A 151 -3.81 1.61 -4.31
N TYR A 152 -4.41 2.80 -4.34
CA TYR A 152 -3.71 3.97 -4.87
C TYR A 152 -2.54 4.44 -3.98
N VAL A 153 -2.62 4.25 -2.67
CA VAL A 153 -1.45 4.47 -1.78
C VAL A 153 -0.33 3.48 -2.11
N ILE A 154 -0.64 2.17 -2.25
CA ILE A 154 0.35 1.14 -2.61
C ILE A 154 0.98 1.45 -3.97
N LEU A 155 0.18 1.76 -4.99
CA LEU A 155 0.68 2.14 -6.31
C LEU A 155 1.56 3.41 -6.24
N GLY A 156 1.15 4.40 -5.45
CA GLY A 156 1.95 5.61 -5.24
C GLY A 156 3.32 5.31 -4.65
N LEU A 157 3.37 4.48 -3.60
CA LEU A 157 4.61 4.06 -2.97
C LEU A 157 5.49 3.21 -3.91
N ASP A 158 4.88 2.29 -4.64
CA ASP A 158 5.58 1.43 -5.57
C ASP A 158 6.25 2.23 -6.69
N TYR A 159 5.50 3.10 -7.38
CA TYR A 159 6.01 3.93 -8.45
C TYR A 159 7.09 4.93 -7.97
N ASP A 160 6.94 5.52 -6.78
CA ASP A 160 7.99 6.37 -6.19
C ASP A 160 9.24 5.57 -5.85
N SER A 161 9.12 4.29 -5.54
CA SER A 161 10.25 3.42 -5.26
C SER A 161 11.10 3.11 -6.49
N TYR A 162 10.58 3.31 -7.69
CA TYR A 162 11.27 3.08 -8.97
C TYR A 162 11.64 4.37 -9.71
N SER A 163 10.84 5.42 -9.60
CA SER A 163 11.01 6.68 -10.32
C SER A 163 10.71 7.86 -9.41
N LEU A 164 11.58 8.85 -9.43
CA LEU A 164 11.42 10.06 -8.63
C LEU A 164 10.07 10.75 -8.95
N GLN A 165 9.21 10.90 -7.94
CA GLN A 165 7.84 11.40 -8.06
C GLN A 165 6.92 10.58 -9.00
N GLY A 166 7.28 9.33 -9.32
CA GLY A 166 6.47 8.46 -10.19
C GLY A 166 5.09 8.15 -9.60
N GLY A 167 4.99 8.11 -8.28
CA GLY A 167 3.76 7.82 -7.54
C GLY A 167 2.75 8.97 -7.45
N LYS A 168 3.15 10.20 -7.80
CA LYS A 168 2.35 11.40 -7.57
C LYS A 168 0.94 11.33 -8.18
N ALA A 169 0.79 10.73 -9.36
CA ALA A 169 -0.51 10.55 -10.00
C ALA A 169 -1.45 9.66 -9.17
N TYR A 170 -0.92 8.61 -8.54
CA TYR A 170 -1.70 7.67 -7.73
C TYR A 170 -2.02 8.25 -6.36
N PHE A 171 -1.10 8.97 -5.73
CA PHE A 171 -1.40 9.72 -4.51
C PHE A 171 -2.50 10.76 -4.73
N ASN A 172 -2.53 11.43 -5.87
CA ASN A 172 -3.60 12.34 -6.24
C ASN A 172 -4.95 11.61 -6.42
N LYS A 173 -4.96 10.40 -6.94
CA LYS A 173 -6.17 9.56 -6.99
C LYS A 173 -6.65 9.17 -5.59
N ALA A 174 -5.73 8.81 -4.69
CA ALA A 174 -6.07 8.55 -3.29
C ALA A 174 -6.64 9.81 -2.61
N LEU A 175 -6.05 10.99 -2.85
CA LEU A 175 -6.56 12.26 -2.35
C LEU A 175 -7.96 12.57 -2.92
N ASN A 176 -8.21 12.28 -4.19
CA ASN A 176 -9.55 12.43 -4.77
C ASN A 176 -10.58 11.56 -4.05
N ILE A 177 -10.22 10.32 -3.67
CA ILE A 177 -11.11 9.46 -2.88
C ILE A 177 -11.39 10.09 -1.52
N VAL A 178 -10.38 10.62 -0.84
CA VAL A 178 -10.54 11.30 0.46
C VAL A 178 -11.46 12.51 0.35
N ASN A 179 -11.28 13.35 -0.67
CA ASN A 179 -12.07 14.56 -0.88
C ASN A 179 -13.54 14.26 -1.22
N ASN A 180 -13.82 13.11 -1.82
CA ASN A 180 -15.16 12.66 -2.23
C ASN A 180 -15.63 11.43 -1.44
N ALA A 181 -15.05 11.20 -0.25
CA ALA A 181 -15.33 10.02 0.54
C ALA A 181 -16.81 9.92 0.94
N PRO A 182 -17.33 8.70 1.14
CA PRO A 182 -18.68 8.52 1.66
C PRO A 182 -18.83 9.18 3.03
N GLU A 183 -19.95 9.84 3.24
CA GLU A 183 -20.30 10.47 4.50
C GLU A 183 -21.56 9.83 5.08
N GLY A 184 -21.55 9.52 6.38
CA GLY A 184 -22.69 8.90 7.04
C GLY A 184 -22.38 8.52 8.48
N SER A 185 -23.40 8.08 9.21
CA SER A 185 -23.26 7.67 10.60
C SER A 185 -22.27 6.50 10.73
N GLY A 186 -21.28 6.65 11.59
CA GLY A 186 -20.24 5.66 11.83
C GLY A 186 -19.08 5.65 10.82
N ILE A 187 -19.16 6.41 9.73
CA ILE A 187 -18.05 6.56 8.77
C ILE A 187 -17.08 7.60 9.29
N THR A 188 -15.83 7.20 9.55
CA THR A 188 -14.74 8.06 10.02
C THR A 188 -13.43 7.73 9.30
N GLY A 189 -12.38 8.50 9.59
CA GLY A 189 -11.05 8.29 9.02
C GLY A 189 -10.79 9.00 7.70
N TRP A 190 -11.75 9.79 7.20
CA TRP A 190 -11.62 10.55 5.96
C TRP A 190 -11.38 12.04 6.16
N LYS A 191 -11.53 12.55 7.37
CA LYS A 191 -11.37 13.98 7.69
C LYS A 191 -10.16 14.19 8.61
N SER A 192 -9.54 15.35 8.52
CA SER A 192 -8.34 15.71 9.32
C SER A 192 -8.55 15.59 10.83
N TYR A 193 -9.79 15.74 11.29
CA TYR A 193 -10.18 15.68 12.70
C TYR A 193 -10.67 14.30 13.16
N ASP A 194 -10.64 13.28 12.31
CA ASP A 194 -11.05 11.91 12.64
C ASP A 194 -9.99 11.13 13.44
N GLY A 195 -9.29 11.79 14.34
CA GLY A 195 -8.23 11.22 15.16
C GLY A 195 -6.82 11.55 14.63
N GLN A 196 -5.82 11.02 15.32
CA GLN A 196 -4.40 11.32 15.01
C GLN A 196 -3.83 10.47 13.88
N ARG A 197 -4.48 9.37 13.52
CA ARG A 197 -4.04 8.44 12.48
C ARG A 197 -5.23 8.08 11.60
N ASN A 198 -5.29 8.63 10.42
CA ASN A 198 -6.40 8.43 9.49
C ASN A 198 -5.94 8.56 8.02
N ARG A 199 -6.84 8.22 7.10
CA ARG A 199 -6.57 8.23 5.66
C ARG A 199 -6.26 9.62 5.11
N TYR A 200 -6.94 10.66 5.63
CA TYR A 200 -6.66 12.04 5.23
C TYR A 200 -5.21 12.43 5.58
N LEU A 201 -4.80 12.25 6.83
CA LEU A 201 -3.47 12.65 7.28
C LEU A 201 -2.36 11.87 6.56
N LEU A 202 -2.60 10.60 6.22
CA LEU A 202 -1.63 9.83 5.47
C LEU A 202 -1.43 10.38 4.06
N ILE A 203 -2.51 10.63 3.31
CA ILE A 203 -2.38 11.09 1.93
C ILE A 203 -1.92 12.54 1.84
N ASP A 204 -2.25 13.36 2.81
CA ASP A 204 -1.79 14.73 2.94
C ASP A 204 -0.26 14.80 2.92
N ASN A 205 0.42 13.88 3.60
CA ASN A 205 1.88 13.79 3.59
C ASN A 205 2.49 13.46 2.21
N PHE A 206 1.75 12.90 1.29
CA PHE A 206 2.23 12.59 -0.06
C PHE A 206 1.73 13.54 -1.15
N THR A 207 0.91 14.53 -0.77
CA THR A 207 0.30 15.44 -1.76
C THR A 207 0.54 16.92 -1.46
N GLN A 208 0.94 17.26 -0.24
CA GLN A 208 1.29 18.63 0.15
C GLN A 208 2.75 18.93 -0.19
N SER A 209 3.02 20.11 -0.74
CA SER A 209 4.38 20.53 -1.17
C SER A 209 5.40 20.54 -0.04
N GLY A 210 4.99 20.73 1.21
CA GLY A 210 5.87 20.64 2.38
C GLY A 210 6.49 19.26 2.61
N PHE A 211 5.94 18.23 1.98
CA PHE A 211 6.40 16.84 2.10
C PHE A 211 7.02 16.27 0.82
N ASP A 212 7.30 17.09 -0.21
CA ASP A 212 7.89 16.63 -1.48
C ASP A 212 9.18 15.81 -1.27
N LYS A 213 9.89 16.03 -0.16
CA LYS A 213 11.07 15.26 0.22
C LYS A 213 10.78 13.77 0.41
N LEU A 214 9.57 13.36 0.80
CA LEU A 214 9.21 11.94 0.97
C LEU A 214 9.30 11.15 -0.33
N HIS A 215 9.00 11.76 -1.47
CA HIS A 215 9.16 11.11 -2.78
C HIS A 215 10.64 10.80 -3.06
N SER A 216 11.53 11.74 -2.74
CA SER A 216 12.98 11.52 -2.87
C SER A 216 13.48 10.46 -1.89
N VAL A 217 12.95 10.42 -0.67
CA VAL A 217 13.28 9.40 0.34
C VAL A 217 12.93 8.00 -0.18
N LEU A 218 11.73 7.81 -0.74
CA LEU A 218 11.32 6.52 -1.30
C LEU A 218 12.26 6.09 -2.43
N TYR A 219 12.49 6.98 -3.40
CA TYR A 219 13.40 6.69 -4.51
C TYR A 219 14.82 6.34 -4.03
N SER A 220 15.40 7.17 -3.15
CA SER A 220 16.77 6.93 -2.66
C SER A 220 16.89 5.68 -1.80
N TYR A 221 15.90 5.40 -0.94
CA TYR A 221 15.91 4.20 -0.11
C TYR A 221 15.84 2.92 -0.94
N TYR A 222 14.89 2.86 -1.89
CA TYR A 222 14.62 1.65 -2.66
C TYR A 222 15.51 1.56 -3.90
N ARG A 223 15.45 2.55 -4.82
CA ARG A 223 16.13 2.44 -6.11
C ARG A 223 17.62 2.66 -6.06
N GLU A 224 18.07 3.71 -5.35
CA GLU A 224 19.49 4.02 -5.20
C GLU A 224 20.13 3.20 -4.07
N GLY A 225 19.33 2.78 -3.09
CA GLY A 225 19.74 1.98 -1.96
C GLY A 225 19.58 0.48 -2.20
N LEU A 226 18.42 -0.08 -1.85
CA LEU A 226 18.23 -1.53 -1.83
C LEU A 226 18.54 -2.22 -3.17
N ASP A 227 18.12 -1.64 -4.30
CA ASP A 227 18.35 -2.20 -5.64
C ASP A 227 19.83 -2.19 -6.06
N GLN A 228 20.70 -1.43 -5.37
CA GLN A 228 22.14 -1.35 -5.65
C GLN A 228 22.97 -2.13 -4.64
N LEU A 229 22.38 -2.76 -3.62
CA LEU A 229 23.12 -3.41 -2.54
C LEU A 229 24.04 -4.53 -3.02
N VAL A 230 23.63 -5.28 -4.04
CA VAL A 230 24.41 -6.40 -4.60
C VAL A 230 25.59 -5.87 -5.42
N GLU A 231 25.37 -4.87 -6.26
CA GLU A 231 26.37 -4.39 -7.22
C GLU A 231 27.31 -3.32 -6.63
N LYS A 232 26.77 -2.44 -5.79
CA LYS A 232 27.48 -1.26 -5.25
C LYS A 232 27.21 -1.06 -3.75
N PRO A 233 27.58 -2.02 -2.89
CA PRO A 233 27.14 -2.02 -1.48
C PRO A 233 27.53 -0.77 -0.68
N ALA A 234 28.67 -0.16 -0.94
CA ALA A 234 29.09 1.06 -0.24
C ALA A 234 28.22 2.28 -0.63
N VAL A 235 27.95 2.45 -1.93
CA VAL A 235 27.10 3.53 -2.45
C VAL A 235 25.66 3.33 -1.97
N ALA A 236 25.15 2.11 -2.05
CA ALA A 236 23.82 1.74 -1.62
C ALA A 236 23.58 2.03 -0.12
N LYS A 237 24.53 1.64 0.75
CA LYS A 237 24.44 1.96 2.18
C LYS A 237 24.42 3.47 2.45
N ALA A 238 25.25 4.23 1.72
CA ALA A 238 25.23 5.69 1.84
C ALA A 238 23.89 6.29 1.39
N ALA A 239 23.31 5.80 0.29
CA ALA A 239 21.99 6.24 -0.18
C ALA A 239 20.88 5.94 0.83
N ILE A 240 20.86 4.72 1.42
CA ILE A 240 19.90 4.36 2.46
C ILE A 240 20.05 5.24 3.70
N LEU A 241 21.29 5.47 4.16
CA LEU A 241 21.53 6.34 5.31
C LEU A 241 21.04 7.77 5.05
N ASN A 242 21.34 8.32 3.86
CA ASN A 242 20.87 9.66 3.47
C ASN A 242 19.35 9.73 3.40
N ALA A 243 18.69 8.69 2.88
CA ALA A 243 17.24 8.62 2.86
C ALA A 243 16.64 8.63 4.29
N LEU A 244 17.23 7.87 5.23
CA LEU A 244 16.81 7.87 6.64
C LEU A 244 17.06 9.24 7.31
N MET A 245 18.17 9.90 7.03
CA MET A 245 18.43 11.27 7.50
C MET A 245 17.43 12.27 6.94
N SER A 246 17.04 12.14 5.68
CA SER A 246 16.00 12.96 5.08
C SER A 246 14.60 12.70 5.68
N MET A 247 14.30 11.47 6.15
CA MET A 247 13.10 11.21 6.95
C MET A 247 13.12 11.97 8.28
N GLN A 248 14.28 12.06 8.93
CA GLN A 248 14.42 12.84 10.16
C GLN A 248 14.11 14.32 9.91
N GLU A 249 14.64 14.90 8.83
CA GLU A 249 14.34 16.30 8.47
C GLU A 249 12.85 16.54 8.20
N VAL A 250 12.17 15.57 7.57
CA VAL A 250 10.69 15.64 7.37
C VAL A 250 9.96 15.63 8.72
N LEU A 251 10.40 14.77 9.65
CA LEU A 251 9.79 14.67 10.98
C LEU A 251 10.04 15.94 11.82
N GLU A 252 11.22 16.55 11.71
CA GLU A 252 11.56 17.81 12.37
C GLU A 252 10.73 18.99 11.81
N ALA A 253 10.50 19.01 10.50
CA ALA A 253 9.68 20.02 9.85
C ALA A 253 8.18 19.87 10.18
N SER A 254 7.69 18.64 10.44
CA SER A 254 6.30 18.35 10.79
C SER A 254 6.21 17.16 11.74
N SER A 255 6.09 17.45 13.04
CA SER A 255 6.03 16.44 14.11
C SER A 255 4.82 15.50 14.02
N ASN A 256 3.79 15.86 13.26
CA ASN A 256 2.57 15.07 13.11
C ASN A 256 2.52 14.24 11.83
N THR A 257 3.66 14.03 11.16
CA THR A 257 3.67 13.19 9.95
C THR A 257 3.31 11.73 10.28
N MET A 258 2.37 11.17 9.52
CA MET A 258 2.05 9.74 9.55
C MET A 258 3.01 8.92 8.68
N ALA A 259 3.54 9.52 7.60
CA ALA A 259 4.31 8.80 6.60
C ALA A 259 5.59 8.19 7.18
N VAL A 260 6.36 8.93 7.97
CA VAL A 260 7.65 8.45 8.51
C VAL A 260 7.46 7.19 9.37
N PRO A 261 6.61 7.15 10.41
CA PRO A 261 6.37 5.93 11.17
C PRO A 261 5.86 4.75 10.32
N ILE A 262 5.04 5.01 9.30
CA ILE A 262 4.52 3.96 8.42
C ILE A 262 5.62 3.40 7.52
N LEU A 263 6.47 4.25 6.94
CA LEU A 263 7.59 3.82 6.12
C LEU A 263 8.65 3.05 6.93
N MET A 264 8.80 3.33 8.22
CA MET A 264 9.69 2.60 9.11
C MET A 264 9.12 1.25 9.58
N GLN A 265 7.80 1.04 9.43
CA GLN A 265 7.15 -0.18 9.89
C GLN A 265 7.68 -1.42 9.13
N GLY A 266 8.24 -2.37 9.89
CA GLY A 266 8.81 -3.59 9.32
C GLY A 266 10.27 -3.50 8.87
N LYS A 267 10.94 -2.32 9.00
CA LYS A 267 12.30 -2.09 8.51
C LYS A 267 13.43 -2.48 9.47
N VAL A 268 13.14 -2.77 10.72
CA VAL A 268 14.14 -3.01 11.76
C VAL A 268 15.18 -4.06 11.36
N THR A 269 14.71 -5.25 10.99
CA THR A 269 15.59 -6.38 10.61
C THR A 269 16.37 -6.07 9.33
N GLU A 270 15.74 -5.43 8.35
CA GLU A 270 16.35 -5.01 7.10
C GLU A 270 17.52 -4.04 7.38
N ILE A 271 17.28 -2.99 8.14
CA ILE A 271 18.29 -1.99 8.47
C ILE A 271 19.46 -2.60 9.26
N ILE A 272 19.16 -3.44 10.26
CA ILE A 272 20.20 -4.14 11.02
C ILE A 272 21.05 -5.03 10.10
N GLY A 273 20.42 -5.78 9.20
CA GLY A 273 21.12 -6.65 8.25
C GLY A 273 22.04 -5.88 7.30
N ILE A 274 21.55 -4.75 6.76
CA ILE A 274 22.30 -3.90 5.84
C ILE A 274 23.54 -3.28 6.52
N PHE A 275 23.37 -2.78 7.73
CA PHE A 275 24.42 -1.99 8.42
C PHE A 275 25.25 -2.78 9.43
N GLY A 276 24.96 -4.07 9.63
CA GLY A 276 25.69 -4.91 10.60
C GLY A 276 27.20 -4.87 10.41
N ASN A 277 27.67 -4.84 9.17
CA ASN A 277 29.09 -4.78 8.79
C ASN A 277 29.54 -3.37 8.32
N ALA A 278 28.81 -2.31 8.65
CA ALA A 278 29.22 -0.95 8.35
C ALA A 278 30.33 -0.48 9.31
N ASP A 279 31.09 0.57 8.91
CA ASP A 279 32.06 1.18 9.79
C ASP A 279 31.43 1.89 11.00
N LYS A 280 32.23 2.13 12.04
CA LYS A 280 31.75 2.72 13.29
C LYS A 280 31.15 4.12 13.12
N SER A 281 31.66 4.92 12.18
CA SER A 281 31.15 6.27 11.93
C SER A 281 29.75 6.21 11.35
N MET A 282 29.55 5.37 10.33
CA MET A 282 28.24 5.15 9.69
C MET A 282 27.20 4.58 10.66
N LYS A 283 27.60 3.60 11.50
CA LYS A 283 26.72 3.05 12.55
C LYS A 283 26.30 4.10 13.56
N LYS A 284 27.23 4.96 13.99
CA LYS A 284 26.91 6.05 14.93
C LYS A 284 25.91 7.04 14.34
N GLN A 285 26.11 7.46 13.09
CA GLN A 285 25.16 8.34 12.41
C GLN A 285 23.79 7.68 12.27
N LEU A 286 23.78 6.42 11.85
CA LEU A 286 22.53 5.63 11.71
C LEU A 286 21.75 5.56 13.03
N ILE A 287 22.42 5.20 14.16
CA ILE A 287 21.77 5.10 15.47
C ILE A 287 21.21 6.47 15.91
N THR A 288 21.95 7.55 15.66
CA THR A 288 21.47 8.91 15.93
C THR A 288 20.19 9.21 15.16
N THR A 289 20.17 8.94 13.85
CA THR A 289 18.99 9.13 12.98
C THR A 289 17.82 8.25 13.42
N LEU A 290 18.06 6.96 13.66
CA LEU A 290 17.02 6.01 14.08
C LEU A 290 16.42 6.36 15.44
N SER A 291 17.20 7.01 16.32
CA SER A 291 16.69 7.50 17.60
C SER A 291 15.60 8.56 17.44
N ALA A 292 15.60 9.30 16.33
CA ALA A 292 14.59 10.29 16.02
C ALA A 292 13.39 9.68 15.28
N ILE A 293 13.64 8.83 14.26
CA ILE A 293 12.58 8.38 13.34
C ILE A 293 11.92 7.05 13.74
N ASP A 294 12.56 6.25 14.62
CA ASP A 294 12.05 4.94 15.08
C ASP A 294 12.42 4.66 16.55
N ILE A 295 12.06 5.56 17.42
CA ILE A 295 12.38 5.49 18.86
C ILE A 295 11.88 4.19 19.51
N THR A 296 10.79 3.62 19.03
CA THR A 296 10.20 2.39 19.56
C THR A 296 11.17 1.20 19.46
N ASN A 297 12.00 1.18 18.42
CA ASN A 297 12.94 0.09 18.15
C ASN A 297 14.39 0.41 18.49
N ILE A 298 14.68 1.56 19.09
CA ILE A 298 16.04 2.05 19.32
C ILE A 298 16.92 1.07 20.10
N ASN A 299 16.37 0.38 21.08
CA ASN A 299 17.12 -0.60 21.87
C ASN A 299 17.60 -1.79 21.02
N LYS A 300 16.77 -2.25 20.06
CA LYS A 300 17.15 -3.32 19.12
C LYS A 300 18.28 -2.88 18.19
N TYR A 301 18.23 -1.63 17.72
CA TYR A 301 19.29 -1.07 16.89
C TYR A 301 20.61 -0.95 17.64
N LYS A 302 20.59 -0.42 18.87
CA LYS A 302 21.80 -0.32 19.72
C LYS A 302 22.40 -1.70 20.00
N GLU A 303 21.58 -2.66 20.45
CA GLU A 303 22.07 -4.02 20.74
C GLU A 303 22.78 -4.68 19.56
N LYS A 304 22.32 -4.44 18.32
CA LYS A 304 22.81 -5.15 17.15
C LYS A 304 23.84 -4.37 16.32
N LEU A 305 23.93 -3.05 16.48
CA LEU A 305 24.80 -2.19 15.68
C LEU A 305 25.96 -1.58 16.48
N GLU A 306 25.85 -1.42 17.79
CA GLU A 306 27.00 -1.05 18.66
C GLU A 306 27.88 -2.27 18.94
#